data_075282e6b36d997b8dd7d41cb741a4a3
#
_entry.id   075282e6b36d997b8dd7d41cb741a4a3
#
_cell.length_a   1.000
_cell.length_b   1.000
_cell.length_c   1.000
_cell.angle_alpha   90.00
_cell.angle_beta   90.00
_cell.angle_gamma   90.00
#
_symmetry.space_group_name_H-M   'P 1'
#
loop_
_entity.id
_entity.type
_entity.pdbx_description
1 polymer ?
#
loop_
_entity_poly.entity_id
_entity_poly.type
_entity_poly.pdbx_seq_one_letter_code
_entity_poly.pdbx_strand_id
1 'polypeptide(L)'
;MSDPFIDELSAVVGFSGNPLDRLSEKRDDAQAMAELAAHAQARSLVLVLDTPVLKQRGDALDAFFTLAEAEALGARDEQALLGQTPEGPIFATLLKPEVARRVEPNGALVLPGREDLALIDLRSLAAKAMLPRPTIAMMAQGKSLLFWHAKHRFCSQCGAPSTVSSAGWKRECAACKAQHFPRTDPVVIMLTVHGDRCLLGRQARFAPGMYSALAGFLEPGETIEEAVRREVMEEAGVRVGRVTYMASQPWPFPATLMIGCLAEALTEEVIVDYSELEDARWFTRAEVQEMVGGAPENGGPNGLGAPQPIAIARSLMRAWAFP
;
A
#
# COMPACT_ATOMS: atom_id res chain seq x y z
N MET A 1 4.19 -9.72 28.59
CA MET A 1 3.23 -8.62 28.80
C MET A 1 2.81 -8.19 27.42
N SER A 2 1.53 -8.33 27.05
CA SER A 2 1.00 -7.81 25.79
C SER A 2 1.15 -6.29 25.79
N ASP A 3 1.69 -5.75 24.70
CA ASP A 3 1.79 -4.30 24.49
C ASP A 3 0.37 -3.71 24.52
N PRO A 4 0.06 -2.77 25.42
CA PRO A 4 -1.28 -2.21 25.56
C PRO A 4 -1.76 -1.42 24.33
N PHE A 5 -0.91 -1.20 23.31
CA PHE A 5 -1.22 -0.52 22.05
C PHE A 5 -1.58 -1.46 20.89
N ILE A 6 -1.66 -2.81 21.11
CA ILE A 6 -1.85 -3.82 20.04
C ILE A 6 -3.34 -4.07 19.68
N ASP A 7 -4.29 -3.46 20.36
CA ASP A 7 -5.73 -3.62 20.03
C ASP A 7 -6.22 -2.65 18.93
N GLU A 8 -5.30 -1.95 18.26
CA GLU A 8 -5.67 -1.10 17.14
C GLU A 8 -5.92 -1.91 15.88
N LEU A 9 -7.04 -1.67 15.20
CA LEU A 9 -7.36 -2.30 13.92
C LEU A 9 -6.26 -2.06 12.87
N SER A 10 -5.56 -0.93 12.95
CA SER A 10 -4.40 -0.62 12.09
C SER A 10 -3.24 -1.60 12.24
N ALA A 11 -3.10 -2.27 13.38
CA ALA A 11 -2.03 -3.24 13.60
C ALA A 11 -2.21 -4.53 12.79
N VAL A 12 -3.44 -4.84 12.34
CA VAL A 12 -3.76 -6.10 11.63
C VAL A 12 -4.03 -5.94 10.14
N VAL A 13 -4.11 -4.72 9.61
CA VAL A 13 -4.30 -4.47 8.17
C VAL A 13 -3.03 -4.82 7.37
N GLY A 14 -3.18 -5.06 6.07
CA GLY A 14 -2.03 -5.34 5.21
C GLY A 14 -1.04 -4.17 5.15
N PHE A 15 0.23 -4.48 4.91
CA PHE A 15 1.35 -3.53 4.77
C PHE A 15 1.67 -2.70 6.03
N SER A 16 1.00 -2.95 7.16
CA SER A 16 1.33 -2.38 8.49
C SER A 16 2.37 -3.23 9.21
N GLY A 17 2.85 -2.73 10.38
CA GLY A 17 3.81 -3.44 11.21
C GLY A 17 5.26 -3.33 10.71
N ASN A 18 5.62 -2.21 10.09
CA ASN A 18 7.00 -1.91 9.70
C ASN A 18 7.86 -1.67 10.95
N PRO A 19 8.89 -2.50 11.21
CA PRO A 19 9.66 -2.47 12.45
C PRO A 19 10.82 -1.47 12.45
N LEU A 20 11.01 -0.73 11.34
CA LEU A 20 12.19 0.11 11.15
C LEU A 20 12.18 1.37 12.02
N ASP A 21 13.25 1.59 12.76
CA ASP A 21 13.62 2.95 13.15
C ASP A 21 13.99 3.74 11.89
N ARG A 22 13.29 4.82 11.65
CA ARG A 22 13.35 5.58 10.39
C ARG A 22 14.62 6.44 10.25
N LEU A 23 15.37 6.69 11.33
CA LEU A 23 16.60 7.49 11.41
C LEU A 23 16.48 8.83 10.65
N SER A 24 15.36 9.52 10.81
CA SER A 24 15.06 10.74 10.05
C SER A 24 16.08 11.86 10.29
N GLU A 25 16.62 11.93 11.48
CA GLU A 25 17.61 12.89 11.92
C GLU A 25 19.01 12.67 11.32
N LYS A 26 19.28 11.47 10.77
CA LYS A 26 20.59 11.13 10.19
C LYS A 26 20.66 11.27 8.67
N ARG A 27 19.52 11.45 7.99
CA ARG A 27 19.41 11.37 6.52
C ARG A 27 20.23 12.41 5.77
N ASP A 28 20.51 13.56 6.37
CA ASP A 28 21.32 14.63 5.78
C ASP A 28 22.77 14.58 6.24
N ASP A 29 23.16 13.65 7.13
CA ASP A 29 24.52 13.44 7.58
C ASP A 29 25.25 12.44 6.68
N ALA A 30 26.15 12.95 5.85
CA ALA A 30 26.90 12.14 4.90
C ALA A 30 27.80 11.09 5.57
N GLN A 31 28.37 11.40 6.75
CA GLN A 31 29.21 10.45 7.50
C GLN A 31 28.35 9.32 8.06
N ALA A 32 27.22 9.64 8.71
CA ALA A 32 26.28 8.63 9.20
C ALA A 32 25.78 7.74 8.07
N MET A 33 25.49 8.29 6.89
CA MET A 33 25.07 7.51 5.72
C MET A 33 26.17 6.57 5.22
N ALA A 34 27.42 7.03 5.18
CA ALA A 34 28.54 6.19 4.80
C ALA A 34 28.76 5.02 5.80
N GLU A 35 28.65 5.29 7.10
CA GLU A 35 28.74 4.28 8.16
C GLU A 35 27.63 3.24 8.05
N LEU A 36 26.38 3.68 7.84
CA LEU A 36 25.25 2.78 7.65
C LEU A 36 25.39 1.92 6.37
N ALA A 37 25.86 2.50 5.28
CA ALA A 37 26.08 1.76 4.03
C ALA A 37 27.25 0.75 4.16
N ALA A 38 28.27 1.05 4.94
CA ALA A 38 29.42 0.18 5.20
C ALA A 38 29.14 -0.89 6.27
N HIS A 39 27.98 -0.85 6.94
CA HIS A 39 27.65 -1.80 7.99
C HIS A 39 27.57 -3.23 7.42
N ALA A 40 28.21 -4.20 8.08
CA ALA A 40 28.30 -5.59 7.59
C ALA A 40 26.93 -6.26 7.37
N GLN A 41 25.93 -5.84 8.15
CA GLN A 41 24.54 -6.33 8.02
C GLN A 41 23.66 -5.36 7.23
N ALA A 42 24.22 -4.40 6.48
CA ALA A 42 23.41 -3.57 5.58
C ALA A 42 22.76 -4.45 4.50
N ARG A 43 21.46 -4.27 4.30
CA ARG A 43 20.67 -5.02 3.31
C ARG A 43 19.85 -4.05 2.46
N SER A 44 19.53 -4.48 1.27
CA SER A 44 18.63 -3.75 0.38
C SER A 44 17.46 -4.63 -0.05
N LEU A 45 16.26 -4.04 -0.06
CA LEU A 45 15.13 -4.53 -0.80
C LEU A 45 15.26 -4.03 -2.24
N VAL A 46 15.16 -4.92 -3.20
CA VAL A 46 15.41 -4.60 -4.61
C VAL A 46 14.11 -4.63 -5.39
N LEU A 47 13.90 -3.61 -6.21
CA LEU A 47 12.77 -3.52 -7.13
C LEU A 47 13.24 -3.25 -8.55
N VAL A 48 12.51 -3.77 -9.53
CA VAL A 48 12.63 -3.37 -10.92
C VAL A 48 11.25 -2.91 -11.41
N LEU A 49 11.19 -1.73 -12.02
CA LEU A 49 9.92 -1.03 -12.30
C LEU A 49 9.16 -0.79 -10.97
N ASP A 50 8.10 -1.56 -10.73
CA ASP A 50 7.31 -1.53 -9.48
C ASP A 50 7.22 -2.92 -8.82
N THR A 51 8.03 -3.89 -9.30
CA THR A 51 7.97 -5.30 -8.90
C THR A 51 9.16 -5.66 -8.03
N PRO A 52 8.93 -6.24 -6.85
CA PRO A 52 9.97 -6.81 -6.00
C PRO A 52 10.77 -7.91 -6.69
N VAL A 53 12.09 -7.88 -6.48
CA VAL A 53 13.02 -8.93 -6.84
C VAL A 53 13.35 -9.73 -5.57
N LEU A 54 13.29 -11.05 -5.67
CA LEU A 54 13.45 -11.97 -4.54
C LEU A 54 14.46 -13.06 -4.93
N LYS A 55 15.32 -13.47 -4.01
CA LYS A 55 16.15 -14.66 -4.16
C LYS A 55 15.28 -15.88 -3.93
N GLN A 56 15.35 -16.85 -4.84
CA GLN A 56 14.67 -18.12 -4.70
C GLN A 56 15.64 -19.17 -4.14
N ARG A 57 15.32 -19.73 -2.98
CA ARG A 57 16.12 -20.76 -2.30
C ARG A 57 15.26 -22.01 -2.08
N GLY A 58 15.18 -22.86 -3.10
CA GLY A 58 14.18 -23.93 -3.13
C GLY A 58 12.78 -23.34 -3.12
N ASP A 59 11.95 -23.74 -2.15
CA ASP A 59 10.59 -23.21 -2.00
C ASP A 59 10.53 -21.89 -1.20
N ALA A 60 11.65 -21.44 -0.60
CA ALA A 60 11.70 -20.23 0.19
C ALA A 60 12.09 -19.01 -0.67
N LEU A 61 11.52 -17.84 -0.31
CA LEU A 61 11.85 -16.55 -0.88
C LEU A 61 12.61 -15.70 0.14
N ASP A 62 13.70 -15.05 -0.33
CA ASP A 62 14.46 -14.10 0.47
C ASP A 62 14.46 -12.73 -0.23
N ALA A 63 13.97 -11.71 0.49
CA ALA A 63 13.81 -10.36 -0.03
C ALA A 63 15.08 -9.48 0.12
N PHE A 64 16.07 -9.95 0.88
CA PHE A 64 17.20 -9.13 1.29
C PHE A 64 18.45 -9.42 0.48
N PHE A 65 19.01 -8.38 -0.12
CA PHE A 65 20.27 -8.39 -0.86
C PHE A 65 21.31 -7.61 -0.04
N THR A 66 22.59 -7.93 -0.21
CA THR A 66 23.64 -6.99 0.18
C THR A 66 23.63 -5.81 -0.79
N LEU A 67 24.21 -4.67 -0.39
CA LEU A 67 24.30 -3.51 -1.30
C LEU A 67 25.10 -3.85 -2.56
N ALA A 68 26.18 -4.66 -2.41
CA ALA A 68 26.97 -5.13 -3.56
C ALA A 68 26.19 -6.04 -4.51
N GLU A 69 25.36 -6.95 -3.99
CA GLU A 69 24.46 -7.75 -4.83
C GLU A 69 23.46 -6.88 -5.60
N ALA A 70 22.87 -5.89 -4.94
CA ALA A 70 21.93 -4.96 -5.58
C ALA A 70 22.61 -4.15 -6.70
N GLU A 71 23.84 -3.67 -6.46
CA GLU A 71 24.65 -2.98 -7.46
C GLU A 71 24.97 -3.87 -8.65
N ALA A 72 25.38 -5.11 -8.41
CA ALA A 72 25.69 -6.09 -9.46
C ALA A 72 24.47 -6.46 -10.33
N LEU A 73 23.24 -6.28 -9.82
CA LEU A 73 22.00 -6.45 -10.58
C LEU A 73 21.67 -5.28 -11.50
N GLY A 74 22.48 -4.22 -11.49
CA GLY A 74 22.27 -3.03 -12.31
C GLY A 74 21.42 -1.98 -11.60
N ALA A 75 21.78 -1.65 -10.38
CA ALA A 75 21.16 -0.56 -9.62
C ALA A 75 21.17 0.77 -10.39
N ARG A 76 20.16 1.59 -10.12
CA ARG A 76 20.10 3.00 -10.54
C ARG A 76 20.61 3.87 -9.39
N ASP A 77 20.67 5.18 -9.66
CA ASP A 77 21.01 6.18 -8.65
C ASP A 77 19.91 6.33 -7.57
N GLU A 78 18.70 5.84 -7.86
CA GLU A 78 17.58 5.88 -6.93
C GLU A 78 17.69 4.75 -5.89
N GLN A 79 18.36 5.09 -4.79
CA GLN A 79 18.44 4.29 -3.57
C GLN A 79 17.92 5.11 -2.40
N ALA A 80 17.29 4.45 -1.42
CA ALA A 80 16.81 5.09 -0.22
C ALA A 80 17.13 4.27 1.03
N LEU A 81 17.56 4.92 2.12
CA LEU A 81 17.57 4.34 3.45
C LEU A 81 16.12 4.26 3.95
N LEU A 82 15.61 3.05 4.21
CA LEU A 82 14.29 2.87 4.79
C LEU A 82 14.31 3.04 6.30
N GLY A 83 15.39 2.67 6.94
CA GLY A 83 15.61 2.72 8.38
C GLY A 83 16.54 1.60 8.84
N GLN A 84 16.47 1.28 10.13
CA GLN A 84 17.32 0.27 10.76
C GLN A 84 16.48 -0.70 11.60
N THR A 85 16.83 -1.99 11.54
CA THR A 85 16.43 -3.02 12.52
C THR A 85 17.54 -3.23 13.55
N PRO A 86 17.32 -4.00 14.62
CA PRO A 86 18.41 -4.39 15.53
C PRO A 86 19.57 -5.10 14.84
N GLU A 87 19.33 -5.80 13.72
CA GLU A 87 20.33 -6.52 12.94
C GLU A 87 21.16 -5.57 12.07
N GLY A 88 20.57 -4.49 11.56
CA GLY A 88 21.28 -3.57 10.69
C GLY A 88 20.38 -2.68 9.83
N PRO A 89 20.98 -1.78 9.04
CA PRO A 89 20.27 -0.85 8.20
C PRO A 89 19.67 -1.53 6.97
N ILE A 90 18.47 -1.07 6.60
CA ILE A 90 17.71 -1.53 5.44
C ILE A 90 17.56 -0.39 4.44
N PHE A 91 18.00 -0.66 3.23
CA PHE A 91 17.85 0.22 2.07
C PHE A 91 16.78 -0.32 1.11
N ALA A 92 16.38 0.50 0.16
CA ALA A 92 15.65 0.07 -1.02
C ALA A 92 16.40 0.55 -2.27
N THR A 93 16.52 -0.29 -3.27
CA THR A 93 17.25 -0.01 -4.50
C THR A 93 16.38 -0.28 -5.71
N LEU A 94 16.32 0.68 -6.63
CA LEU A 94 15.64 0.53 -7.91
C LEU A 94 16.65 0.07 -8.97
N LEU A 95 16.31 -0.99 -9.69
CA LEU A 95 17.12 -1.44 -10.84
C LEU A 95 16.79 -0.64 -12.10
N LYS A 96 17.73 -0.63 -13.03
CA LYS A 96 17.50 -0.10 -14.38
C LYS A 96 16.41 -0.93 -15.08
N PRO A 97 15.43 -0.30 -15.73
CA PRO A 97 14.34 -1.04 -16.39
C PRO A 97 14.84 -2.06 -17.43
N GLU A 98 15.97 -1.78 -18.07
CA GLU A 98 16.56 -2.56 -19.15
C GLU A 98 17.08 -3.94 -18.70
N VAL A 99 17.30 -4.13 -17.38
CA VAL A 99 17.76 -5.43 -16.86
C VAL A 99 16.65 -6.47 -16.83
N ALA A 100 15.37 -6.03 -16.93
CA ALA A 100 14.23 -6.92 -16.90
C ALA A 100 13.49 -6.93 -18.25
N ARG A 101 12.83 -8.04 -18.56
CA ARG A 101 11.95 -8.16 -19.72
C ARG A 101 10.68 -8.93 -19.39
N ARG A 102 9.61 -8.66 -20.16
CA ARG A 102 8.40 -9.48 -20.10
C ARG A 102 8.55 -10.69 -21.01
N VAL A 103 8.08 -11.83 -20.55
CA VAL A 103 8.09 -13.10 -21.29
C VAL A 103 6.67 -13.48 -21.66
N GLU A 104 6.44 -13.78 -22.94
CA GLU A 104 5.17 -14.30 -23.42
C GLU A 104 5.01 -15.80 -23.05
N PRO A 105 3.77 -16.31 -22.89
CA PRO A 105 2.49 -15.62 -23.18
C PRO A 105 1.88 -14.88 -21.98
N ASN A 106 2.38 -15.07 -20.78
CA ASN A 106 1.75 -14.60 -19.52
C ASN A 106 2.19 -13.18 -19.11
N GLY A 107 3.10 -12.55 -19.84
CA GLY A 107 3.63 -11.22 -19.52
C GLY A 107 4.47 -11.18 -18.25
N ALA A 108 4.94 -12.33 -17.74
CA ALA A 108 5.76 -12.40 -16.53
C ALA A 108 7.04 -11.58 -16.69
N LEU A 109 7.41 -10.85 -15.65
CA LEU A 109 8.65 -10.08 -15.61
C LEU A 109 9.78 -11.00 -15.14
N VAL A 110 10.91 -10.99 -15.84
CA VAL A 110 12.10 -11.79 -15.49
C VAL A 110 13.38 -10.96 -15.63
N LEU A 111 14.43 -11.36 -14.92
CA LEU A 111 15.81 -10.92 -15.17
C LEU A 111 16.52 -12.01 -15.96
N PRO A 112 16.86 -11.80 -17.24
CA PRO A 112 17.49 -12.83 -18.07
C PRO A 112 18.81 -13.33 -17.48
N GLY A 113 19.01 -14.66 -17.47
CA GLY A 113 20.21 -15.29 -16.92
C GLY A 113 20.25 -15.32 -15.38
N ARG A 114 19.13 -15.02 -14.72
CA ARG A 114 19.01 -15.03 -13.26
C ARG A 114 17.79 -15.85 -12.83
N GLU A 115 17.84 -17.12 -13.13
CA GLU A 115 16.80 -18.11 -12.76
C GLU A 115 16.74 -18.35 -11.25
N ASP A 116 17.76 -17.90 -10.50
CA ASP A 116 17.83 -17.87 -9.05
C ASP A 116 16.98 -16.74 -8.42
N LEU A 117 16.37 -15.88 -9.26
CA LEU A 117 15.57 -14.74 -8.83
C LEU A 117 14.12 -14.86 -9.31
N ALA A 118 13.20 -14.57 -8.41
CA ALA A 118 11.77 -14.45 -8.69
C ALA A 118 11.32 -12.99 -8.66
N LEU A 119 10.51 -12.60 -9.63
CA LEU A 119 9.88 -11.28 -9.69
C LEU A 119 8.39 -11.47 -9.42
N ILE A 120 7.93 -11.06 -8.25
CA ILE A 120 6.55 -11.26 -7.81
C ILE A 120 6.00 -9.91 -7.32
N ASP A 121 4.80 -9.55 -7.81
CA ASP A 121 4.17 -8.32 -7.38
C ASP A 121 3.84 -8.32 -5.88
N LEU A 122 3.94 -7.14 -5.26
CA LEU A 122 3.82 -7.01 -3.81
C LEU A 122 2.41 -7.37 -3.29
N ARG A 123 1.37 -7.19 -4.11
CA ARG A 123 0.00 -7.57 -3.72
C ARG A 123 -0.12 -9.09 -3.60
N SER A 124 0.42 -9.83 -4.56
CA SER A 124 0.45 -11.30 -4.52
C SER A 124 1.27 -11.83 -3.35
N LEU A 125 2.44 -11.23 -3.08
CA LEU A 125 3.27 -11.59 -1.92
C LEU A 125 2.50 -11.43 -0.60
N ALA A 126 1.78 -10.33 -0.44
CA ALA A 126 0.99 -10.05 0.75
C ALA A 126 -0.26 -10.93 0.84
N ALA A 127 -1.02 -11.06 -0.26
CA ALA A 127 -2.27 -11.80 -0.28
C ALA A 127 -2.08 -13.31 -0.02
N LYS A 128 -0.97 -13.88 -0.52
CA LYS A 128 -0.61 -15.29 -0.35
C LYS A 128 0.29 -15.53 0.86
N ALA A 129 0.56 -14.50 1.68
CA ALA A 129 1.45 -14.57 2.85
C ALA A 129 2.81 -15.24 2.54
N MET A 130 3.40 -14.94 1.37
CA MET A 130 4.65 -15.58 0.89
C MET A 130 5.89 -15.09 1.63
N LEU A 131 5.79 -13.98 2.36
CA LEU A 131 6.86 -13.38 3.18
C LEU A 131 6.29 -12.94 4.54
N PRO A 132 7.14 -12.83 5.58
CA PRO A 132 6.73 -12.28 6.88
C PRO A 132 6.13 -10.87 6.76
N ARG A 133 5.12 -10.56 7.56
CA ARG A 133 4.45 -9.25 7.56
C ARG A 133 5.41 -8.06 7.70
N PRO A 134 6.42 -8.09 8.62
CA PRO A 134 7.39 -7.00 8.72
C PRO A 134 8.14 -6.76 7.41
N THR A 135 8.53 -7.82 6.71
CA THR A 135 9.20 -7.73 5.40
C THR A 135 8.28 -7.10 4.35
N ILE A 136 7.02 -7.52 4.28
CA ILE A 136 6.01 -6.93 3.38
C ILE A 136 5.82 -5.44 3.68
N ALA A 137 5.79 -5.03 4.94
CA ALA A 137 5.65 -3.63 5.34
C ALA A 137 6.87 -2.77 4.96
N MET A 138 8.09 -3.30 5.13
CA MET A 138 9.32 -2.64 4.64
C MET A 138 9.33 -2.53 3.11
N MET A 139 8.90 -3.57 2.40
CA MET A 139 8.79 -3.55 0.93
C MET A 139 7.75 -2.54 0.46
N ALA A 140 6.64 -2.39 1.17
CA ALA A 140 5.61 -1.39 0.88
C ALA A 140 6.16 0.04 0.95
N GLN A 141 6.95 0.34 2.00
CA GLN A 141 7.65 1.62 2.14
C GLN A 141 8.63 1.85 0.99
N GLY A 142 9.50 0.87 0.72
CA GLY A 142 10.49 0.96 -0.37
C GLY A 142 9.85 1.14 -1.74
N LYS A 143 8.79 0.36 -2.03
CA LYS A 143 8.05 0.45 -3.29
C LYS A 143 7.46 1.84 -3.52
N SER A 144 6.77 2.39 -2.52
CA SER A 144 6.16 3.74 -2.64
C SER A 144 7.21 4.81 -2.87
N LEU A 145 8.32 4.75 -2.13
CA LEU A 145 9.40 5.73 -2.24
C LEU A 145 10.13 5.66 -3.58
N LEU A 146 10.49 4.45 -4.02
CA LEU A 146 11.18 4.25 -5.30
C LEU A 146 10.27 4.53 -6.50
N PHE A 147 8.97 4.22 -6.41
CA PHE A 147 7.99 4.61 -7.43
C PHE A 147 7.93 6.14 -7.58
N TRP A 148 7.90 6.86 -6.45
CA TRP A 148 7.93 8.31 -6.48
C TRP A 148 9.19 8.82 -7.17
N HIS A 149 10.37 8.31 -6.84
CA HIS A 149 11.63 8.68 -7.52
C HIS A 149 11.58 8.44 -9.03
N ALA A 150 11.07 7.29 -9.46
CA ALA A 150 10.97 6.92 -10.87
C ALA A 150 10.10 7.89 -11.69
N LYS A 151 9.10 8.53 -11.05
CA LYS A 151 8.13 9.43 -11.69
C LYS A 151 8.46 10.92 -11.53
N HIS A 152 9.38 11.30 -10.61
CA HIS A 152 9.66 12.70 -10.28
C HIS A 152 11.11 13.10 -10.55
N ARG A 153 11.65 12.65 -11.67
CA ARG A 153 13.06 12.90 -12.07
C ARG A 153 13.35 14.33 -12.51
N PHE A 154 12.31 15.09 -12.81
CA PHE A 154 12.41 16.48 -13.23
C PHE A 154 11.75 17.39 -12.21
N CYS A 155 12.29 18.59 -12.07
CA CYS A 155 11.79 19.61 -11.17
C CYS A 155 10.42 20.11 -11.66
N SER A 156 9.39 20.08 -10.83
CA SER A 156 8.06 20.57 -11.17
C SER A 156 8.01 22.11 -11.32
N GLN A 157 9.02 22.83 -10.79
CA GLN A 157 9.08 24.29 -10.86
C GLN A 157 9.76 24.82 -12.13
N CYS A 158 10.86 24.19 -12.58
CA CYS A 158 11.66 24.70 -13.69
C CYS A 158 11.96 23.69 -14.81
N GLY A 159 11.51 22.45 -14.70
CA GLY A 159 11.71 21.40 -15.68
C GLY A 159 13.12 20.78 -15.73
N ALA A 160 14.11 21.32 -15.01
CA ALA A 160 15.46 20.77 -14.98
C ALA A 160 15.51 19.41 -14.26
N PRO A 161 16.49 18.53 -14.55
CA PRO A 161 16.69 17.30 -13.81
C PRO A 161 16.91 17.57 -12.32
N SER A 162 16.35 16.72 -11.47
CA SER A 162 16.55 16.74 -10.02
C SER A 162 17.37 15.54 -9.57
N THR A 163 18.07 15.66 -8.46
CA THR A 163 18.90 14.60 -7.86
C THR A 163 18.32 14.11 -6.56
N VAL A 164 18.61 12.86 -6.22
CA VAL A 164 18.24 12.26 -4.93
C VAL A 164 19.08 12.88 -3.82
N SER A 165 18.46 13.22 -2.69
CA SER A 165 19.11 13.76 -1.49
C SER A 165 18.42 13.23 -0.22
N SER A 166 18.92 13.62 0.98
CA SER A 166 18.39 13.15 2.27
C SER A 166 18.18 11.63 2.30
N ALA A 167 19.25 10.88 1.97
CA ALA A 167 19.21 9.42 1.95
C ALA A 167 18.00 8.83 1.15
N GLY A 168 17.56 9.48 0.08
CA GLY A 168 16.44 9.05 -0.72
C GLY A 168 15.05 9.58 -0.29
N TRP A 169 14.99 10.47 0.71
CA TRP A 169 13.73 11.02 1.19
C TRP A 169 13.39 12.40 0.61
N LYS A 170 14.21 12.87 -0.30
CA LYS A 170 14.05 14.15 -0.97
C LYS A 170 14.69 14.12 -2.35
N ARG A 171 14.23 14.95 -3.25
CA ARG A 171 14.95 15.31 -4.48
C ARG A 171 15.18 16.81 -4.50
N GLU A 172 16.33 17.22 -5.02
CA GLU A 172 16.71 18.62 -5.14
C GLU A 172 17.04 18.99 -6.57
N CYS A 173 16.62 20.18 -6.96
CA CYS A 173 16.93 20.75 -8.25
C CYS A 173 18.20 21.60 -8.17
N ALA A 174 19.25 21.24 -8.90
CA ALA A 174 20.49 22.01 -8.91
C ALA A 174 20.29 23.40 -9.55
N ALA A 175 19.34 23.53 -10.48
CA ALA A 175 19.10 24.78 -11.23
C ALA A 175 18.35 25.84 -10.40
N CYS A 176 17.22 25.51 -9.79
CA CYS A 176 16.38 26.49 -9.07
C CYS A 176 16.34 26.26 -7.55
N LYS A 177 17.06 25.26 -7.03
CA LYS A 177 17.14 24.90 -5.60
C LYS A 177 15.81 24.42 -5.00
N ALA A 178 14.78 24.15 -5.81
CA ALA A 178 13.53 23.60 -5.33
C ALA A 178 13.73 22.21 -4.75
N GLN A 179 13.05 21.93 -3.64
CA GLN A 179 13.05 20.64 -2.97
C GLN A 179 11.70 19.94 -3.24
N HIS A 180 11.74 18.64 -3.48
CA HIS A 180 10.58 17.80 -3.73
C HIS A 180 10.60 16.63 -2.75
N PHE A 181 9.45 16.37 -2.14
CA PHE A 181 9.28 15.35 -1.13
C PHE A 181 8.38 14.23 -1.66
N PRO A 182 8.56 12.98 -1.16
CA PRO A 182 7.64 11.88 -1.47
C PRO A 182 6.19 12.26 -1.17
N ARG A 183 5.29 11.83 -2.04
CA ARG A 183 3.87 12.07 -1.83
C ARG A 183 3.24 10.86 -1.13
N THR A 184 2.21 11.13 -0.34
CA THR A 184 1.28 10.15 0.19
C THR A 184 -0.12 10.65 -0.12
N ASP A 185 -0.93 9.84 -0.82
CA ASP A 185 -2.26 10.24 -1.25
C ASP A 185 -3.28 9.77 -0.22
N PRO A 186 -3.95 10.69 0.52
CA PRO A 186 -4.98 10.31 1.46
C PRO A 186 -6.25 9.88 0.72
N VAL A 187 -6.81 8.74 1.12
CA VAL A 187 -8.07 8.17 0.59
C VAL A 187 -8.93 7.75 1.79
N VAL A 188 -10.14 8.27 1.89
CA VAL A 188 -11.11 7.76 2.85
C VAL A 188 -11.71 6.46 2.34
N ILE A 189 -11.94 5.52 3.24
CA ILE A 189 -12.70 4.30 2.99
C ILE A 189 -13.66 4.10 4.14
N MET A 190 -14.95 3.98 3.85
CA MET A 190 -15.95 4.03 4.89
C MET A 190 -16.95 2.88 4.84
N LEU A 191 -17.18 2.28 6.00
CA LEU A 191 -18.34 1.43 6.20
C LEU A 191 -19.51 2.31 6.67
N THR A 192 -20.43 2.60 5.76
CA THR A 192 -21.62 3.39 6.05
C THR A 192 -22.70 2.47 6.61
N VAL A 193 -23.23 2.77 7.80
CA VAL A 193 -24.13 1.89 8.54
C VAL A 193 -25.46 2.56 8.84
N HIS A 194 -26.56 1.79 8.75
CA HIS A 194 -27.91 2.16 9.16
C HIS A 194 -28.56 0.98 9.93
N GLY A 195 -28.73 1.14 11.25
CA GLY A 195 -29.20 0.04 12.10
C GLY A 195 -28.30 -1.19 12.02
N ASP A 196 -28.87 -2.31 11.61
CA ASP A 196 -28.14 -3.60 11.45
C ASP A 196 -27.73 -3.90 9.99
N ARG A 197 -27.59 -2.87 9.18
CA ARG A 197 -27.17 -2.96 7.78
C ARG A 197 -25.99 -2.03 7.51
N CYS A 198 -25.15 -2.43 6.54
CA CYS A 198 -24.11 -1.55 6.01
C CYS A 198 -24.23 -1.42 4.48
N LEU A 199 -23.83 -0.28 3.96
CA LEU A 199 -23.77 0.00 2.53
C LEU A 199 -22.44 -0.49 1.97
N LEU A 200 -22.50 -1.32 0.91
CA LEU A 200 -21.34 -1.75 0.16
C LEU A 200 -21.60 -1.51 -1.32
N GLY A 201 -20.53 -1.20 -2.05
CA GLY A 201 -20.55 -1.01 -3.49
C GLY A 201 -19.63 -1.98 -4.21
N ARG A 202 -19.82 -2.09 -5.54
CA ARG A 202 -18.91 -2.83 -6.41
C ARG A 202 -18.64 -2.07 -7.68
N GLN A 203 -17.40 -2.15 -8.14
CA GLN A 203 -16.97 -1.65 -9.45
C GLN A 203 -16.96 -2.79 -10.46
N ALA A 204 -17.18 -2.50 -11.75
CA ALA A 204 -17.22 -3.50 -12.82
C ALA A 204 -15.94 -4.37 -12.92
N ARG A 205 -14.80 -3.83 -12.47
CA ARG A 205 -13.51 -4.55 -12.43
C ARG A 205 -13.38 -5.57 -11.28
N PHE A 206 -14.31 -5.58 -10.32
CA PHE A 206 -14.27 -6.53 -9.21
C PHE A 206 -14.68 -7.92 -9.68
N ALA A 207 -14.17 -8.94 -9.00
CA ALA A 207 -14.62 -10.31 -9.24
C ALA A 207 -16.16 -10.40 -9.08
N PRO A 208 -16.83 -11.26 -9.84
CA PRO A 208 -18.28 -11.44 -9.72
C PRO A 208 -18.69 -11.67 -8.25
N GLY A 209 -19.74 -10.98 -7.79
CA GLY A 209 -20.25 -11.07 -6.42
C GLY A 209 -19.43 -10.38 -5.34
N MET A 210 -18.24 -9.81 -5.64
CA MET A 210 -17.43 -9.10 -4.67
C MET A 210 -17.97 -7.68 -4.45
N TYR A 211 -18.21 -7.32 -3.18
CA TYR A 211 -18.54 -5.98 -2.72
C TYR A 211 -17.53 -5.48 -1.69
N SER A 212 -17.36 -4.18 -1.64
CA SER A 212 -16.40 -3.49 -0.77
C SER A 212 -17.03 -2.27 -0.12
N ALA A 213 -16.41 -1.75 0.92
CA ALA A 213 -16.68 -0.41 1.42
C ALA A 213 -16.40 0.63 0.32
N LEU A 214 -17.17 1.72 0.29
CA LEU A 214 -16.97 2.86 -0.61
C LEU A 214 -15.68 3.58 -0.24
N ALA A 215 -15.01 4.21 -1.22
CA ALA A 215 -13.73 4.86 -0.98
C ALA A 215 -13.41 5.88 -2.07
N GLY A 216 -12.91 7.05 -1.65
CA GLY A 216 -12.46 8.09 -2.56
C GLY A 216 -11.35 8.96 -2.00
N PHE A 217 -10.75 9.77 -2.86
CA PHE A 217 -9.67 10.67 -2.49
C PHE A 217 -10.16 11.86 -1.67
N LEU A 218 -9.34 12.27 -0.69
CA LEU A 218 -9.53 13.59 -0.11
C LEU A 218 -9.19 14.66 -1.14
N GLU A 219 -10.01 15.69 -1.22
CA GLU A 219 -9.73 16.88 -2.00
C GLU A 219 -9.01 17.96 -1.17
N PRO A 220 -8.24 18.86 -1.81
CA PRO A 220 -7.61 19.96 -1.10
C PRO A 220 -8.62 20.84 -0.36
N GLY A 221 -8.44 20.96 0.96
CA GLY A 221 -9.31 21.76 1.83
C GLY A 221 -10.40 20.99 2.57
N GLU A 222 -10.57 19.69 2.30
CA GLU A 222 -11.51 18.84 3.03
C GLU A 222 -10.93 18.29 4.33
N THR A 223 -11.79 18.11 5.32
CA THR A 223 -11.54 17.20 6.44
C THR A 223 -11.88 15.77 6.05
N ILE A 224 -11.42 14.79 6.84
CA ILE A 224 -11.77 13.37 6.64
C ILE A 224 -13.28 13.16 6.62
N GLU A 225 -13.99 13.81 7.53
CA GLU A 225 -15.45 13.68 7.68
C GLU A 225 -16.21 14.30 6.50
N GLU A 226 -15.70 15.41 5.96
CA GLU A 226 -16.27 16.05 4.76
C GLU A 226 -16.10 15.15 3.54
N ALA A 227 -14.91 14.61 3.32
CA ALA A 227 -14.63 13.67 2.23
C ALA A 227 -15.51 12.42 2.32
N VAL A 228 -15.69 11.83 3.52
CA VAL A 228 -16.59 10.68 3.73
C VAL A 228 -18.03 11.05 3.34
N ARG A 229 -18.54 12.22 3.73
CA ARG A 229 -19.90 12.64 3.41
C ARG A 229 -20.09 12.90 1.92
N ARG A 230 -19.11 13.51 1.27
CA ARG A 230 -19.11 13.78 -0.17
C ARG A 230 -19.10 12.48 -0.95
N GLU A 231 -18.14 11.60 -0.73
CA GLU A 231 -17.98 10.34 -1.47
C GLU A 231 -19.23 9.44 -1.35
N VAL A 232 -19.79 9.28 -0.15
CA VAL A 232 -21.02 8.48 0.03
C VAL A 232 -22.22 9.13 -0.66
N MET A 233 -22.29 10.46 -0.67
CA MET A 233 -23.36 11.18 -1.39
C MET A 233 -23.19 11.05 -2.90
N GLU A 234 -21.96 11.17 -3.43
CA GLU A 234 -21.68 11.08 -4.86
C GLU A 234 -21.90 9.67 -5.39
N GLU A 235 -21.32 8.65 -4.75
CA GLU A 235 -21.38 7.26 -5.21
C GLU A 235 -22.75 6.60 -4.98
N ALA A 236 -23.48 6.97 -3.92
CA ALA A 236 -24.66 6.24 -3.48
C ALA A 236 -25.87 7.09 -3.08
N GLY A 237 -25.81 8.43 -3.12
CA GLY A 237 -26.91 9.32 -2.78
C GLY A 237 -27.31 9.32 -1.30
N VAL A 238 -26.55 8.66 -0.43
CA VAL A 238 -26.87 8.52 1.00
C VAL A 238 -26.26 9.66 1.80
N ARG A 239 -27.07 10.34 2.61
CA ARG A 239 -26.59 11.35 3.54
C ARG A 239 -25.96 10.72 4.77
N VAL A 240 -24.78 11.21 5.16
CA VAL A 240 -24.02 10.73 6.32
C VAL A 240 -23.99 11.78 7.42
N GLY A 241 -24.20 11.33 8.66
CA GLY A 241 -24.09 12.11 9.90
C GLY A 241 -22.71 11.99 10.53
N ARG A 242 -22.64 11.26 11.66
CA ARG A 242 -21.40 11.08 12.41
C ARG A 242 -20.44 10.18 11.63
N VAL A 243 -19.16 10.56 11.65
CA VAL A 243 -18.03 9.80 11.11
C VAL A 243 -17.06 9.52 12.24
N THR A 244 -16.57 8.28 12.34
CA THR A 244 -15.63 7.86 13.37
C THR A 244 -14.45 7.17 12.70
N TYR A 245 -13.22 7.62 12.99
CA TYR A 245 -11.99 6.96 12.56
C TYR A 245 -11.88 5.56 13.19
N MET A 246 -11.51 4.57 12.39
CA MET A 246 -11.36 3.18 12.82
C MET A 246 -9.93 2.67 12.67
N ALA A 247 -9.28 2.96 11.55
CA ALA A 247 -7.95 2.45 11.23
C ALA A 247 -7.32 3.23 10.07
N SER A 248 -6.01 3.10 9.89
CA SER A 248 -5.34 3.50 8.66
C SER A 248 -4.49 2.38 8.09
N GLN A 249 -4.30 2.39 6.77
CA GLN A 249 -3.53 1.38 6.05
C GLN A 249 -2.61 2.03 5.02
N PRO A 250 -1.29 1.77 5.09
CA PRO A 250 -0.42 2.01 3.95
C PRO A 250 -0.84 1.15 2.76
N TRP A 251 -1.08 1.76 1.61
CA TRP A 251 -1.48 1.05 0.39
C TRP A 251 -0.53 1.43 -0.75
N PRO A 252 0.55 0.62 -0.99
CA PRO A 252 1.66 0.99 -1.87
C PRO A 252 1.33 0.82 -3.36
N PHE A 253 0.16 1.34 -3.80
CA PHE A 253 -0.33 1.26 -5.18
C PHE A 253 -0.95 2.59 -5.64
N PRO A 254 -0.10 3.61 -5.97
CA PRO A 254 1.36 3.62 -5.76
C PRO A 254 1.81 4.07 -4.36
N ALA A 255 1.10 4.99 -3.68
CA ALA A 255 1.52 5.59 -2.41
C ALA A 255 0.33 6.16 -1.63
N THR A 256 -0.72 5.36 -1.47
CA THR A 256 -1.95 5.77 -0.78
C THR A 256 -1.87 5.51 0.72
N LEU A 257 -2.44 6.40 1.52
CA LEU A 257 -2.85 6.15 2.89
C LEU A 257 -4.36 6.00 2.93
N MET A 258 -4.84 4.76 3.10
CA MET A 258 -6.26 4.51 3.32
C MET A 258 -6.63 4.90 4.75
N ILE A 259 -7.69 5.67 4.91
CA ILE A 259 -8.22 6.16 6.20
C ILE A 259 -9.59 5.53 6.39
N GLY A 260 -9.65 4.49 7.19
CA GLY A 260 -10.85 3.70 7.45
C GLY A 260 -11.76 4.37 8.47
N CYS A 261 -13.02 4.56 8.09
CA CYS A 261 -14.04 5.19 8.89
C CYS A 261 -15.29 4.33 9.03
N LEU A 262 -16.00 4.51 10.13
CA LEU A 262 -17.39 4.10 10.30
C LEU A 262 -18.25 5.35 10.14
N ALA A 263 -19.27 5.32 9.27
CA ALA A 263 -20.12 6.43 8.93
C ALA A 263 -21.58 6.08 9.24
N GLU A 264 -22.32 6.98 9.93
CA GLU A 264 -23.72 6.80 10.27
C GLU A 264 -24.59 7.38 9.15
N ALA A 265 -25.38 6.52 8.50
CA ALA A 265 -26.31 6.96 7.46
C ALA A 265 -27.54 7.66 8.08
N LEU A 266 -27.95 8.79 7.51
CA LEU A 266 -29.14 9.55 7.87
C LEU A 266 -30.32 9.26 6.95
N THR A 267 -30.07 8.66 5.78
CA THR A 267 -31.08 8.25 4.78
C THR A 267 -30.82 6.81 4.33
N GLU A 268 -31.86 6.13 3.84
CA GLU A 268 -31.77 4.72 3.40
C GLU A 268 -31.87 4.56 1.91
N GLU A 269 -32.44 5.52 1.20
CA GLU A 269 -32.56 5.45 -0.27
C GLU A 269 -31.18 5.48 -0.89
N VAL A 270 -30.88 4.50 -1.76
CA VAL A 270 -29.62 4.39 -2.49
C VAL A 270 -29.84 4.81 -3.94
N ILE A 271 -29.09 5.81 -4.37
CA ILE A 271 -29.07 6.30 -5.75
C ILE A 271 -27.64 6.11 -6.26
N VAL A 272 -27.44 5.02 -7.01
CA VAL A 272 -26.12 4.61 -7.49
C VAL A 272 -25.63 5.53 -8.61
N ASP A 273 -24.41 6.05 -8.50
CA ASP A 273 -23.73 6.62 -9.64
C ASP A 273 -23.11 5.52 -10.51
N TYR A 274 -23.78 5.20 -11.58
CA TYR A 274 -23.34 4.16 -12.54
C TYR A 274 -22.14 4.56 -13.40
N SER A 275 -21.61 5.79 -13.24
CA SER A 275 -20.34 6.17 -13.87
C SER A 275 -19.15 5.62 -13.10
N GLU A 276 -19.28 5.36 -11.79
CA GLU A 276 -18.22 4.89 -10.91
C GLU A 276 -18.46 3.47 -10.38
N LEU A 277 -19.70 3.13 -10.06
CA LEU A 277 -20.09 1.84 -9.50
C LEU A 277 -20.97 1.05 -10.46
N GLU A 278 -20.85 -0.27 -10.44
CA GLU A 278 -21.77 -1.19 -11.12
C GLU A 278 -23.02 -1.42 -10.27
N ASP A 279 -22.88 -1.43 -8.94
CA ASP A 279 -23.96 -1.59 -7.97
C ASP A 279 -23.56 -1.07 -6.59
N ALA A 280 -24.53 -0.58 -5.82
CA ALA A 280 -24.41 -0.30 -4.40
C ALA A 280 -25.71 -0.62 -3.69
N ARG A 281 -25.64 -1.33 -2.55
CA ARG A 281 -26.82 -1.73 -1.80
C ARG A 281 -26.54 -1.97 -0.32
N TRP A 282 -27.59 -2.06 0.45
CA TRP A 282 -27.53 -2.43 1.86
C TRP A 282 -27.35 -3.94 2.03
N PHE A 283 -26.47 -4.32 2.93
CA PHE A 283 -26.21 -5.69 3.37
C PHE A 283 -26.50 -5.81 4.86
N THR A 284 -27.19 -6.88 5.23
CA THR A 284 -27.40 -7.22 6.64
C THR A 284 -26.11 -7.68 7.29
N ARG A 285 -26.05 -7.61 8.62
CA ARG A 285 -24.89 -8.11 9.39
C ARG A 285 -24.61 -9.59 9.10
N ALA A 286 -25.66 -10.41 8.96
CA ALA A 286 -25.53 -11.82 8.66
C ALA A 286 -24.89 -12.06 7.27
N GLU A 287 -25.32 -11.34 6.24
CA GLU A 287 -24.69 -11.41 4.91
C GLU A 287 -23.20 -11.03 4.98
N VAL A 288 -22.86 -9.96 5.70
CA VAL A 288 -21.46 -9.53 5.85
C VAL A 288 -20.65 -10.56 6.63
N GLN A 289 -21.21 -11.19 7.66
CA GLN A 289 -20.56 -12.30 8.39
C GLN A 289 -20.20 -13.46 7.45
N GLU A 290 -21.13 -13.85 6.57
CA GLU A 290 -20.88 -14.87 5.55
C GLU A 290 -19.80 -14.44 4.55
N MET A 291 -19.85 -13.19 4.05
CA MET A 291 -18.86 -12.66 3.11
C MET A 291 -17.44 -12.65 3.69
N VAL A 292 -17.28 -12.21 4.92
CA VAL A 292 -15.94 -12.13 5.56
C VAL A 292 -15.50 -13.43 6.21
N GLY A 293 -16.41 -14.37 6.45
CA GLY A 293 -16.14 -15.73 6.93
C GLY A 293 -15.73 -16.69 5.81
N GLY A 294 -16.17 -16.42 4.57
CA GLY A 294 -15.88 -17.25 3.41
C GLY A 294 -14.45 -17.14 2.89
N ALA A 295 -14.03 -18.14 2.11
CA ALA A 295 -12.75 -18.09 1.39
C ALA A 295 -12.78 -16.95 0.36
N PRO A 296 -11.71 -16.14 0.24
CA PRO A 296 -11.70 -14.98 -0.67
C PRO A 296 -11.89 -15.33 -2.15
N GLU A 297 -11.58 -16.56 -2.52
CA GLU A 297 -11.55 -17.01 -3.93
C GLU A 297 -12.89 -17.57 -4.42
N ASN A 298 -13.79 -17.97 -3.51
CA ASN A 298 -15.02 -18.71 -3.89
C ASN A 298 -16.33 -17.97 -3.61
N GLY A 299 -16.27 -16.77 -3.01
CA GLY A 299 -17.48 -16.12 -2.46
C GLY A 299 -18.08 -16.89 -1.28
N GLY A 300 -19.01 -16.27 -0.55
CA GLY A 300 -19.83 -16.96 0.43
C GLY A 300 -20.86 -17.89 -0.24
N PRO A 301 -21.67 -18.64 0.53
CA PRO A 301 -22.68 -19.59 0.05
C PRO A 301 -23.65 -19.00 -0.97
N ASN A 302 -23.88 -17.69 -0.93
CA ASN A 302 -24.77 -16.96 -1.84
C ASN A 302 -24.06 -16.31 -3.04
N GLY A 303 -22.80 -16.67 -3.33
CA GLY A 303 -22.00 -16.07 -4.40
C GLY A 303 -21.49 -14.65 -4.06
N LEU A 304 -21.68 -14.18 -2.82
CA LEU A 304 -21.23 -12.87 -2.36
C LEU A 304 -19.83 -12.98 -1.74
N GLY A 305 -18.94 -12.07 -2.09
CA GLY A 305 -17.55 -12.04 -1.61
C GLY A 305 -17.15 -10.71 -1.03
N ALA A 306 -16.16 -10.76 -0.13
CA ALA A 306 -15.50 -9.58 0.45
C ALA A 306 -14.11 -9.39 -0.16
N PRO A 307 -13.49 -8.19 -0.01
CA PRO A 307 -12.10 -7.96 -0.40
C PRO A 307 -11.14 -8.94 0.27
N GLN A 308 -9.93 -9.08 -0.31
CA GLN A 308 -8.89 -9.94 0.25
C GLN A 308 -8.53 -9.54 1.68
N PRO A 309 -8.04 -10.48 2.52
CA PRO A 309 -7.72 -10.23 3.93
C PRO A 309 -6.71 -9.09 4.17
N ILE A 310 -5.88 -8.79 3.18
CA ILE A 310 -4.91 -7.68 3.24
C ILE A 310 -5.55 -6.29 3.12
N ALA A 311 -6.80 -6.17 2.68
CA ALA A 311 -7.47 -4.90 2.45
C ALA A 311 -8.20 -4.40 3.71
N ILE A 312 -8.00 -3.13 4.05
CA ILE A 312 -8.67 -2.47 5.19
C ILE A 312 -10.19 -2.58 5.12
N ALA A 313 -10.77 -2.59 3.91
CA ALA A 313 -12.20 -2.76 3.71
C ALA A 313 -12.73 -4.03 4.40
N ARG A 314 -12.03 -5.18 4.22
CA ARG A 314 -12.41 -6.43 4.91
C ARG A 314 -12.28 -6.31 6.42
N SER A 315 -11.26 -5.60 6.91
CA SER A 315 -11.07 -5.36 8.35
C SER A 315 -12.19 -4.53 8.94
N LEU A 316 -12.64 -3.47 8.24
CA LEU A 316 -13.80 -2.66 8.66
C LEU A 316 -15.09 -3.48 8.66
N MET A 317 -15.35 -4.24 7.59
CA MET A 317 -16.50 -5.13 7.49
C MET A 317 -16.51 -6.15 8.63
N ARG A 318 -15.35 -6.77 8.92
CA ARG A 318 -15.22 -7.76 9.99
C ARG A 318 -15.43 -7.15 11.38
N ALA A 319 -14.82 -5.98 11.66
CA ALA A 319 -14.97 -5.30 12.95
C ALA A 319 -16.42 -4.91 13.23
N TRP A 320 -17.18 -4.52 12.20
CA TRP A 320 -18.59 -4.22 12.33
C TRP A 320 -19.45 -5.49 12.43
N ALA A 321 -19.15 -6.51 11.68
CA ALA A 321 -19.94 -7.75 11.64
C ALA A 321 -19.81 -8.60 12.93
N PHE A 322 -18.66 -8.50 13.61
CA PHE A 322 -18.34 -9.22 14.85
C PHE A 322 -17.87 -8.22 15.92
N PRO A 323 -18.80 -7.45 16.54
CA PRO A 323 -18.49 -6.41 17.52
C PRO A 323 -17.93 -6.95 18.84
#